data_d709d2d517a83887b2e2f9219200da87
#
_entry.id   d709d2d517a83887b2e2f9219200da87
#
_cell.length_a   1.000
_cell.length_b   1.000
_cell.length_c   1.000
_cell.angle_alpha   90.00
_cell.angle_beta   90.00
_cell.angle_gamma   90.00
#
_symmetry.space_group_name_H-M   'P 1'
#
loop_
_entity.id
_entity.type
_entity.pdbx_description
1 polymer ?
#
loop_
_entity_poly.entity_id
_entity_poly.type
_entity_poly.pdbx_seq_one_letter_code
_entity_poly.pdbx_strand_id
1 'polypeptide(L)'
;MTTNTKEANSPAAERVASGHSSGNAVAQALLDEFNRELLTTRDFLERIPESQLNWRPHDKSMTAGQLAFHMANVPAGVTRLSLADESPAPDFNAARQEAGSVHEILDSLDQSAAYVRQTLPTIDDERMRDTVKIVKDGRALISLPRGVFLRSLLLNHWYHHRGQLGVYLRLMGVSVPSCYGPSGDEPPRTLTA
;
A
#
# COMPACT_ATOMS: atom_id res chain seq x y z
N MET A 1 -13.29 64.42 49.70
CA MET A 1 -12.58 63.15 49.76
C MET A 1 -12.99 62.32 48.55
N THR A 2 -12.21 62.38 47.51
CA THR A 2 -12.44 61.84 46.20
C THR A 2 -11.53 60.63 46.03
N THR A 3 -12.10 59.45 45.98
CA THR A 3 -11.35 58.22 45.69
C THR A 3 -11.54 57.83 44.21
N ASN A 4 -10.41 57.89 43.50
CA ASN A 4 -10.27 57.62 42.09
C ASN A 4 -9.98 56.13 41.92
N THR A 5 -10.89 55.35 41.34
CA THR A 5 -10.69 53.94 41.00
C THR A 5 -10.27 53.83 39.54
N LYS A 6 -9.04 53.41 39.37
CA LYS A 6 -8.37 53.21 38.07
C LYS A 6 -8.74 51.79 37.54
N GLU A 7 -9.58 51.76 36.53
CA GLU A 7 -9.85 50.50 35.80
C GLU A 7 -8.59 50.09 35.02
N ALA A 8 -8.12 48.86 35.27
CA ALA A 8 -7.04 48.24 34.53
C ALA A 8 -7.61 47.54 33.31
N ASN A 9 -7.35 48.11 32.15
CA ASN A 9 -7.65 47.54 30.86
C ASN A 9 -6.61 46.44 30.56
N SER A 10 -7.07 45.18 30.58
CA SER A 10 -6.23 44.01 30.20
C SER A 10 -6.40 43.75 28.71
N PRO A 11 -5.36 43.75 27.91
CA PRO A 11 -5.51 43.41 26.49
C PRO A 11 -5.79 41.91 26.34
N ALA A 12 -6.95 41.60 25.76
CA ALA A 12 -7.27 40.26 25.28
C ALA A 12 -6.22 39.85 24.25
N ALA A 13 -5.45 38.80 24.59
CA ALA A 13 -4.53 38.19 23.67
C ALA A 13 -5.36 37.52 22.55
N GLU A 14 -5.34 38.15 21.38
CA GLU A 14 -5.76 37.52 20.12
C GLU A 14 -4.91 36.26 19.91
N ARG A 15 -5.52 35.10 20.12
CA ARG A 15 -4.97 33.84 19.61
C ARG A 15 -5.10 33.89 18.08
N VAL A 16 -4.02 34.27 17.44
CA VAL A 16 -3.82 34.00 16.02
C VAL A 16 -3.89 32.48 15.84
N ALA A 17 -5.01 32.00 15.34
CA ALA A 17 -5.13 30.62 14.86
C ALA A 17 -4.17 30.50 13.67
N SER A 18 -2.95 30.04 13.92
CA SER A 18 -2.05 29.59 12.88
C SER A 18 -2.71 28.37 12.24
N GLY A 19 -3.38 28.60 11.11
CA GLY A 19 -3.84 27.56 10.22
C GLY A 19 -2.63 26.77 9.73
N HIS A 20 -2.24 25.75 10.48
CA HIS A 20 -1.31 24.75 9.98
C HIS A 20 -2.07 24.01 8.89
N SER A 21 -1.79 24.33 7.63
CA SER A 21 -2.04 23.41 6.54
C SER A 21 -1.29 22.12 6.91
N SER A 22 -2.00 21.08 7.35
CA SER A 22 -1.38 19.81 7.63
C SER A 22 -0.78 19.31 6.32
N GLY A 23 0.55 19.18 6.26
CA GLY A 23 1.25 18.63 5.10
C GLY A 23 0.80 17.19 4.82
N ASN A 24 1.23 16.65 3.71
CA ASN A 24 1.02 15.23 3.36
C ASN A 24 2.35 14.50 3.10
N ALA A 25 3.39 14.88 3.85
CA ALA A 25 4.74 14.38 3.64
C ALA A 25 4.85 12.84 3.79
N VAL A 26 4.12 12.26 4.74
CA VAL A 26 4.07 10.80 4.94
C VAL A 26 3.42 10.12 3.73
N ALA A 27 2.28 10.65 3.25
CA ALA A 27 1.59 10.14 2.07
C ALA A 27 2.49 10.22 0.83
N GLN A 28 3.19 11.34 0.65
CA GLN A 28 4.08 11.54 -0.49
C GLN A 28 5.26 10.56 -0.45
N ALA A 29 5.90 10.36 0.70
CA ALA A 29 7.00 9.38 0.84
C ALA A 29 6.55 7.95 0.50
N LEU A 30 5.35 7.54 0.95
CA LEU A 30 4.77 6.24 0.64
C LEU A 30 4.45 6.12 -0.86
N LEU A 31 3.94 7.19 -1.48
CA LEU A 31 3.61 7.23 -2.90
C LEU A 31 4.87 7.15 -3.77
N ASP A 32 5.92 7.87 -3.40
CA ASP A 32 7.19 7.85 -4.14
C ASP A 32 7.83 6.46 -4.09
N GLU A 33 7.81 5.81 -2.92
CA GLU A 33 8.26 4.43 -2.80
C GLU A 33 7.38 3.48 -3.62
N PHE A 34 6.07 3.59 -3.51
CA PHE A 34 5.12 2.78 -4.29
C PHE A 34 5.39 2.89 -5.80
N ASN A 35 5.59 4.10 -6.32
CA ASN A 35 5.84 4.32 -7.75
C ASN A 35 7.16 3.68 -8.23
N ARG A 36 8.22 3.72 -7.41
CA ARG A 36 9.48 3.02 -7.74
C ARG A 36 9.29 1.51 -7.75
N GLU A 37 8.62 0.97 -6.76
CA GLU A 37 8.39 -0.45 -6.60
C GLU A 37 7.39 -1.05 -7.60
N LEU A 38 6.50 -0.21 -8.13
CA LEU A 38 5.54 -0.60 -9.16
C LEU A 38 6.24 -1.14 -10.41
N LEU A 39 7.31 -0.48 -10.85
CA LEU A 39 8.07 -0.92 -12.02
C LEU A 39 8.67 -2.30 -11.82
N THR A 40 9.29 -2.52 -10.66
CA THR A 40 9.87 -3.81 -10.31
C THR A 40 8.79 -4.90 -10.21
N THR A 41 7.65 -4.58 -9.58
CA THR A 41 6.55 -5.55 -9.46
C THR A 41 5.97 -5.92 -10.82
N ARG A 42 5.79 -4.94 -11.72
CA ARG A 42 5.34 -5.17 -13.10
C ARG A 42 6.24 -6.17 -13.81
N ASP A 43 7.56 -5.99 -13.75
CA ASP A 43 8.50 -6.91 -14.39
C ASP A 43 8.38 -8.35 -13.91
N PHE A 44 8.08 -8.56 -12.62
CA PHE A 44 7.82 -9.90 -12.08
C PHE A 44 6.53 -10.49 -12.63
N LEU A 45 5.47 -9.68 -12.74
CA LEU A 45 4.17 -10.12 -13.25
C LEU A 45 4.23 -10.46 -14.75
N GLU A 46 4.93 -9.67 -15.54
CA GLU A 46 5.13 -9.87 -16.98
C GLU A 46 5.91 -11.15 -17.31
N ARG A 47 6.68 -11.69 -16.35
CA ARG A 47 7.44 -12.95 -16.54
C ARG A 47 6.58 -14.20 -16.40
N ILE A 48 5.36 -14.13 -15.90
CA ILE A 48 4.51 -15.32 -15.70
C ILE A 48 4.07 -15.85 -17.06
N PRO A 49 4.39 -17.12 -17.41
CA PRO A 49 3.88 -17.71 -18.64
C PRO A 49 2.37 -17.89 -18.55
N GLU A 50 1.64 -17.47 -19.57
CA GLU A 50 0.18 -17.62 -19.68
C GLU A 50 -0.27 -19.06 -19.40
N SER A 51 0.47 -20.03 -19.94
CA SER A 51 0.18 -21.47 -19.78
C SER A 51 0.40 -21.99 -18.35
N GLN A 52 1.04 -21.20 -17.48
CA GLN A 52 1.37 -21.59 -16.11
C GLN A 52 0.61 -20.78 -15.03
N LEU A 53 -0.42 -20.03 -15.40
CA LEU A 53 -1.26 -19.30 -14.44
C LEU A 53 -1.86 -20.23 -13.38
N ASN A 54 -2.20 -21.45 -13.73
CA ASN A 54 -2.76 -22.46 -12.81
C ASN A 54 -1.70 -23.26 -12.04
N TRP A 55 -0.40 -23.02 -12.30
CA TRP A 55 0.67 -23.71 -11.60
C TRP A 55 0.78 -23.23 -10.14
N ARG A 56 1.09 -24.13 -9.22
CA ARG A 56 1.35 -23.84 -7.80
C ARG A 56 2.38 -24.80 -7.21
N PRO A 57 3.21 -24.37 -6.26
CA PRO A 57 4.24 -25.22 -5.67
C PRO A 57 3.67 -26.26 -4.70
N HIS A 58 2.48 -26.04 -4.16
CA HIS A 58 1.83 -26.92 -3.18
C HIS A 58 0.31 -26.68 -3.18
N ASP A 59 -0.48 -27.69 -2.83
CA ASP A 59 -1.96 -27.60 -2.81
C ASP A 59 -2.54 -26.53 -1.90
N LYS A 60 -1.83 -26.17 -0.82
CA LYS A 60 -2.22 -25.09 0.10
C LYS A 60 -1.83 -23.70 -0.39
N SER A 61 -0.97 -23.61 -1.42
CA SER A 61 -0.51 -22.34 -1.98
C SER A 61 -1.51 -21.77 -2.98
N MET A 62 -1.44 -20.46 -3.19
CA MET A 62 -2.09 -19.82 -4.33
C MET A 62 -1.46 -20.36 -5.63
N THR A 63 -2.24 -20.37 -6.73
CA THR A 63 -1.66 -20.51 -8.06
C THR A 63 -0.84 -19.27 -8.43
N ALA A 64 0.00 -19.35 -9.45
CA ALA A 64 0.76 -18.21 -9.95
C ALA A 64 -0.17 -17.07 -10.37
N GLY A 65 -1.28 -17.39 -11.05
CA GLY A 65 -2.30 -16.43 -11.43
C GLY A 65 -3.02 -15.80 -10.23
N GLN A 66 -3.41 -16.59 -9.23
CA GLN A 66 -4.03 -16.09 -7.99
C GLN A 66 -3.09 -15.15 -7.23
N LEU A 67 -1.81 -15.52 -7.08
CA LEU A 67 -0.81 -14.70 -6.42
C LEU A 67 -0.60 -13.38 -7.17
N ALA A 68 -0.45 -13.45 -8.48
CA ALA A 68 -0.24 -12.29 -9.34
C ALA A 68 -1.44 -11.33 -9.33
N PHE A 69 -2.67 -11.87 -9.44
CA PHE A 69 -3.88 -11.07 -9.39
C PHE A 69 -4.12 -10.45 -8.02
N HIS A 70 -3.77 -11.18 -6.96
CA HIS A 70 -3.75 -10.62 -5.61
C HIS A 70 -2.75 -9.44 -5.51
N MET A 71 -1.52 -9.61 -6.01
CA MET A 71 -0.53 -8.53 -6.03
C MET A 71 -1.00 -7.31 -6.83
N ALA A 72 -1.72 -7.51 -7.92
CA ALA A 72 -2.28 -6.43 -8.73
C ALA A 72 -3.37 -5.63 -7.98
N ASN A 73 -4.17 -6.28 -7.14
CA ASN A 73 -5.33 -5.68 -6.47
C ASN A 73 -5.03 -5.14 -5.05
N VAL A 74 -4.02 -5.68 -4.37
CA VAL A 74 -3.66 -5.28 -2.99
C VAL A 74 -3.49 -3.78 -2.84
N PRO A 75 -2.80 -3.04 -3.75
CA PRO A 75 -2.56 -1.62 -3.55
C PRO A 75 -3.86 -0.81 -3.46
N ALA A 76 -4.81 -1.00 -4.38
CA ALA A 76 -6.11 -0.32 -4.32
C ALA A 76 -6.93 -0.76 -3.12
N GLY A 77 -6.96 -2.06 -2.82
CA GLY A 77 -7.71 -2.63 -1.70
C GLY A 77 -7.26 -2.07 -0.35
N VAL A 78 -5.95 -2.07 -0.10
CA VAL A 78 -5.37 -1.54 1.15
C VAL A 78 -5.55 -0.03 1.26
N THR A 79 -5.34 0.70 0.17
CA THR A 79 -5.56 2.16 0.15
C THR A 79 -7.02 2.48 0.45
N ARG A 80 -7.98 1.74 -0.11
CA ARG A 80 -9.41 1.92 0.17
C ARG A 80 -9.74 1.64 1.65
N LEU A 81 -9.23 0.56 2.21
CA LEU A 81 -9.42 0.23 3.64
C LEU A 81 -8.84 1.31 4.55
N SER A 82 -7.76 1.97 4.12
CA SER A 82 -7.12 3.01 4.92
C SER A 82 -7.92 4.31 5.00
N LEU A 83 -8.96 4.51 4.20
CA LEU A 83 -9.75 5.75 4.23
C LEU A 83 -10.72 5.82 5.40
N ALA A 84 -11.17 4.67 5.91
CA ALA A 84 -12.01 4.58 7.09
C ALA A 84 -11.17 4.37 8.36
N ASP A 85 -11.71 4.77 9.51
CA ASP A 85 -11.07 4.51 10.80
C ASP A 85 -11.37 3.09 11.28
N GLU A 86 -12.48 2.50 10.82
CA GLU A 86 -12.83 1.10 11.07
C GLU A 86 -13.48 0.49 9.82
N SER A 87 -13.06 -0.71 9.48
CA SER A 87 -13.58 -1.49 8.35
C SER A 87 -13.74 -2.95 8.73
N PRO A 88 -14.70 -3.68 8.16
CA PRO A 88 -14.75 -5.11 8.29
C PRO A 88 -13.53 -5.77 7.65
N ALA A 89 -13.12 -6.92 8.18
CA ALA A 89 -12.07 -7.73 7.56
C ALA A 89 -12.53 -8.15 6.15
N PRO A 90 -11.65 -8.04 5.13
CA PRO A 90 -11.97 -8.52 3.80
C PRO A 90 -12.16 -10.04 3.83
N ASP A 91 -12.92 -10.55 2.87
CA ASP A 91 -12.98 -11.99 2.64
C ASP A 91 -11.64 -12.47 2.06
N PHE A 92 -10.87 -13.16 2.89
CA PHE A 92 -9.57 -13.70 2.47
C PHE A 92 -9.68 -14.81 1.42
N ASN A 93 -10.87 -15.43 1.24
CA ASN A 93 -11.10 -16.39 0.15
C ASN A 93 -11.29 -15.65 -1.17
N ALA A 94 -11.90 -14.46 -1.16
CA ALA A 94 -11.99 -13.62 -2.36
C ALA A 94 -10.61 -13.16 -2.87
N ALA A 95 -9.58 -13.15 -2.01
CA ALA A 95 -8.20 -12.86 -2.41
C ALA A 95 -7.58 -13.96 -3.30
N ARG A 96 -8.26 -15.11 -3.47
CA ARG A 96 -7.85 -16.21 -4.33
C ARG A 96 -8.59 -16.21 -5.68
N GLN A 97 -9.03 -15.05 -6.14
CA GLN A 97 -9.60 -14.92 -7.47
C GLN A 97 -8.55 -15.26 -8.53
N GLU A 98 -8.99 -15.94 -9.59
CA GLU A 98 -8.15 -16.29 -10.72
C GLU A 98 -8.29 -15.23 -11.80
N ALA A 99 -7.18 -14.82 -12.38
CA ALA A 99 -7.19 -14.04 -13.61
C ALA A 99 -7.21 -14.98 -14.81
N GLY A 100 -7.93 -14.60 -15.83
CA GLY A 100 -8.01 -15.34 -17.09
C GLY A 100 -6.76 -15.19 -17.95
N SER A 101 -5.96 -14.15 -17.73
CA SER A 101 -4.76 -13.83 -18.50
C SER A 101 -3.77 -12.95 -17.76
N VAL A 102 -2.52 -12.95 -18.21
CA VAL A 102 -1.50 -11.99 -17.73
C VAL A 102 -1.90 -10.56 -18.08
N HIS A 103 -2.54 -10.33 -19.21
CA HIS A 103 -3.06 -9.03 -19.60
C HIS A 103 -4.07 -8.48 -18.56
N GLU A 104 -5.02 -9.31 -18.12
CA GLU A 104 -5.99 -8.93 -17.08
C GLU A 104 -5.30 -8.57 -15.75
N ILE A 105 -4.22 -9.29 -15.38
CA ILE A 105 -3.42 -8.97 -14.20
C ILE A 105 -2.78 -7.59 -14.33
N LEU A 106 -2.18 -7.29 -15.47
CA LEU A 106 -1.51 -6.01 -15.72
C LEU A 106 -2.49 -4.83 -15.79
N ASP A 107 -3.65 -5.02 -16.41
CA ASP A 107 -4.74 -4.03 -16.43
C ASP A 107 -5.23 -3.72 -15.02
N SER A 108 -5.40 -4.75 -14.19
CA SER A 108 -5.78 -4.61 -12.79
C SER A 108 -4.72 -3.87 -11.97
N LEU A 109 -3.43 -4.15 -12.24
CA LEU A 109 -2.31 -3.43 -11.63
C LEU A 109 -2.35 -1.94 -11.99
N ASP A 110 -2.60 -1.60 -13.27
CA ASP A 110 -2.66 -0.21 -13.74
C ASP A 110 -3.83 0.56 -13.11
N GLN A 111 -5.00 -0.06 -13.03
CA GLN A 111 -6.17 0.51 -12.35
C GLN A 111 -5.89 0.72 -10.86
N SER A 112 -5.26 -0.26 -10.22
CA SER A 112 -4.88 -0.21 -8.82
C SER A 112 -3.86 0.91 -8.55
N ALA A 113 -2.86 1.05 -9.42
CA ALA A 113 -1.85 2.09 -9.33
C ALA A 113 -2.46 3.49 -9.54
N ALA A 114 -3.35 3.64 -10.50
CA ALA A 114 -4.07 4.90 -10.72
C ALA A 114 -4.87 5.32 -9.48
N TYR A 115 -5.57 4.37 -8.84
CA TYR A 115 -6.32 4.61 -7.61
C TYR A 115 -5.41 5.05 -6.45
N VAL A 116 -4.27 4.39 -6.23
CA VAL A 116 -3.29 4.78 -5.21
C VAL A 116 -2.78 6.19 -5.44
N ARG A 117 -2.38 6.50 -6.68
CA ARG A 117 -1.85 7.83 -7.07
C ARG A 117 -2.86 8.96 -6.87
N GLN A 118 -4.12 8.68 -7.11
CA GLN A 118 -5.20 9.65 -6.90
C GLN A 118 -5.53 9.84 -5.42
N THR A 119 -5.53 8.75 -4.65
CA THR A 119 -6.12 8.73 -3.31
C THR A 119 -5.10 9.03 -2.22
N LEU A 120 -3.90 8.44 -2.29
CA LEU A 120 -2.92 8.53 -1.21
C LEU A 120 -2.52 9.98 -0.87
N PRO A 121 -2.30 10.88 -1.85
CA PRO A 121 -1.97 12.29 -1.57
C PRO A 121 -3.05 13.09 -0.87
N THR A 122 -4.29 12.59 -0.82
CA THR A 122 -5.41 13.27 -0.12
C THR A 122 -5.40 13.06 1.39
N ILE A 123 -4.54 12.17 1.90
CA ILE A 123 -4.42 11.87 3.32
C ILE A 123 -3.30 12.75 3.90
N ASP A 124 -3.66 13.68 4.78
CA ASP A 124 -2.71 14.56 5.43
C ASP A 124 -1.96 13.86 6.59
N ASP A 125 -0.90 14.52 7.09
CA ASP A 125 -0.03 13.98 8.14
C ASP A 125 -0.75 13.85 9.50
N GLU A 126 -1.79 14.63 9.76
CA GLU A 126 -2.63 14.49 10.95
C GLU A 126 -3.43 13.19 10.86
N ARG A 127 -4.12 12.99 9.74
CA ARG A 127 -4.90 11.77 9.48
C ARG A 127 -4.02 10.51 9.39
N MET A 128 -2.76 10.63 8.98
CA MET A 128 -1.80 9.51 8.99
C MET A 128 -1.49 8.98 10.40
N ARG A 129 -1.73 9.78 11.44
CA ARG A 129 -1.58 9.38 12.86
C ARG A 129 -2.80 8.70 13.44
N ASP A 130 -3.99 8.89 12.84
CA ASP A 130 -5.22 8.27 13.29
C ASP A 130 -5.17 6.76 13.19
N THR A 131 -5.87 6.09 14.10
CA THR A 131 -5.92 4.62 14.13
C THR A 131 -6.88 4.09 13.09
N VAL A 132 -6.40 3.13 12.29
CA VAL A 132 -7.21 2.27 11.42
C VAL A 132 -7.41 0.93 12.09
N LYS A 133 -8.65 0.43 12.11
CA LYS A 133 -9.03 -0.87 12.63
C LYS A 133 -9.63 -1.74 11.55
N ILE A 134 -9.20 -2.99 11.50
CA ILE A 134 -9.86 -4.04 10.72
C ILE A 134 -10.50 -5.00 11.70
N VAL A 135 -11.82 -5.14 11.61
CA VAL A 135 -12.62 -5.87 12.61
C VAL A 135 -13.25 -7.11 11.99
N LYS A 136 -13.19 -8.23 12.71
CA LYS A 136 -13.90 -9.46 12.37
C LYS A 136 -14.58 -10.01 13.63
N ASP A 137 -15.86 -10.33 13.54
CA ASP A 137 -16.65 -10.91 14.62
C ASP A 137 -16.55 -10.09 15.93
N GLY A 138 -16.59 -8.75 15.81
CA GLY A 138 -16.49 -7.82 16.93
C GLY A 138 -15.09 -7.67 17.53
N ARG A 139 -14.06 -8.29 16.96
CA ARG A 139 -12.66 -8.19 17.42
C ARG A 139 -11.80 -7.47 16.39
N ALA A 140 -10.97 -6.55 16.87
CA ALA A 140 -9.96 -5.93 16.01
C ALA A 140 -8.85 -6.94 15.70
N LEU A 141 -8.71 -7.31 14.41
CA LEU A 141 -7.58 -8.08 13.91
C LEU A 141 -6.35 -7.20 13.71
N ILE A 142 -6.58 -5.93 13.31
CA ILE A 142 -5.56 -4.90 13.12
C ILE A 142 -6.05 -3.64 13.81
N SER A 143 -5.14 -2.97 14.52
CA SER A 143 -5.37 -1.66 15.12
C SER A 143 -4.03 -0.92 15.08
N LEU A 144 -3.81 -0.06 14.09
CA LEU A 144 -2.54 0.59 13.80
C LEU A 144 -2.76 2.05 13.40
N PRO A 145 -1.81 2.97 13.65
CA PRO A 145 -1.79 4.25 12.99
C PRO A 145 -1.84 4.08 11.46
N ARG A 146 -2.60 4.94 10.77
CA ARG A 146 -2.85 4.81 9.31
C ARG A 146 -1.58 4.74 8.48
N GLY A 147 -0.56 5.57 8.79
CA GLY A 147 0.73 5.51 8.12
C GLY A 147 1.43 4.16 8.31
N VAL A 148 1.35 3.57 9.52
CA VAL A 148 1.90 2.23 9.80
C VAL A 148 1.10 1.14 9.10
N PHE A 149 -0.23 1.25 9.07
CA PHE A 149 -1.11 0.34 8.33
C PHE A 149 -0.75 0.32 6.84
N LEU A 150 -0.66 1.50 6.21
CA LEU A 150 -0.26 1.63 4.81
C LEU A 150 1.15 1.09 4.58
N ARG A 151 2.13 1.45 5.41
CA ARG A 151 3.48 0.92 5.28
C ARG A 151 3.52 -0.61 5.33
N SER A 152 2.76 -1.21 6.26
CA SER A 152 2.75 -2.66 6.48
C SER A 152 2.00 -3.42 5.39
N LEU A 153 0.82 -2.95 4.99
CA LEU A 153 -0.07 -3.71 4.12
C LEU A 153 -0.04 -3.27 2.65
N LEU A 154 0.27 -1.99 2.36
CA LEU A 154 0.47 -1.55 0.99
C LEU A 154 1.86 -1.95 0.47
N LEU A 155 2.93 -1.75 1.24
CA LEU A 155 4.30 -1.94 0.78
C LEU A 155 4.92 -3.26 1.25
N ASN A 156 5.05 -3.51 2.57
CA ASN A 156 5.73 -4.70 3.06
C ASN A 156 5.04 -6.00 2.62
N HIS A 157 3.71 -6.03 2.66
CA HIS A 157 2.93 -7.18 2.19
C HIS A 157 3.10 -7.39 0.67
N TRP A 158 3.19 -6.30 -0.09
CA TRP A 158 3.45 -6.36 -1.53
C TRP A 158 4.85 -6.90 -1.83
N TYR A 159 5.88 -6.47 -1.09
CA TYR A 159 7.24 -7.00 -1.21
C TYR A 159 7.32 -8.48 -0.83
N HIS A 160 6.57 -8.89 0.21
CA HIS A 160 6.45 -10.29 0.58
C HIS A 160 5.96 -11.16 -0.58
N HIS A 161 4.87 -10.76 -1.23
CA HIS A 161 4.31 -11.51 -2.35
C HIS A 161 5.19 -11.45 -3.59
N ARG A 162 5.90 -10.35 -3.86
CA ARG A 162 6.87 -10.28 -4.93
C ARG A 162 8.03 -11.24 -4.71
N GLY A 163 8.55 -11.32 -3.49
CA GLY A 163 9.56 -12.32 -3.13
C GLY A 163 9.05 -13.75 -3.31
N GLN A 164 7.81 -14.03 -2.92
CA GLN A 164 7.14 -15.32 -3.13
C GLN A 164 7.01 -15.62 -4.63
N LEU A 165 6.58 -14.66 -5.46
CA LEU A 165 6.46 -14.83 -6.90
C LEU A 165 7.83 -15.11 -7.54
N GLY A 166 8.91 -14.50 -7.07
CA GLY A 166 10.27 -14.78 -7.52
C GLY A 166 10.65 -16.26 -7.36
N VAL A 167 10.26 -16.87 -6.25
CA VAL A 167 10.43 -18.32 -6.04
C VAL A 167 9.57 -19.13 -7.02
N TYR A 168 8.33 -18.69 -7.27
CA TYR A 168 7.45 -19.35 -8.24
C TYR A 168 8.05 -19.32 -9.65
N LEU A 169 8.51 -18.15 -10.12
CA LEU A 169 9.16 -18.00 -11.42
C LEU A 169 10.34 -18.97 -11.55
N ARG A 170 11.20 -19.05 -10.51
CA ARG A 170 12.33 -19.98 -10.49
C ARG A 170 11.90 -21.42 -10.63
N LEU A 171 10.87 -21.84 -9.90
CA LEU A 171 10.36 -23.22 -9.94
C LEU A 171 9.66 -23.55 -11.28
N MET A 172 9.09 -22.55 -11.95
CA MET A 172 8.53 -22.66 -13.29
C MET A 172 9.60 -22.66 -14.40
N GLY A 173 10.90 -22.52 -14.07
CA GLY A 173 11.97 -22.45 -15.06
C GLY A 173 12.07 -21.10 -15.79
N VAL A 174 11.45 -20.05 -15.25
CA VAL A 174 11.45 -18.70 -15.82
C VAL A 174 12.55 -17.86 -15.18
N SER A 175 13.19 -16.98 -15.98
CA SER A 175 14.18 -16.04 -15.44
C SER A 175 13.55 -15.08 -14.44
N VAL A 176 14.26 -14.84 -13.32
CA VAL A 176 13.79 -13.98 -12.25
C VAL A 176 14.40 -12.58 -12.40
N PRO A 177 13.60 -11.51 -12.44
CA PRO A 177 14.14 -10.15 -12.49
C PRO A 177 15.03 -9.84 -11.29
N SER A 178 16.04 -8.98 -11.47
CA SER A 178 16.74 -8.37 -10.35
C SER A 178 15.79 -7.45 -9.57
N CYS A 179 16.01 -7.34 -8.25
CA CYS A 179 15.16 -6.53 -7.37
C CYS A 179 16.01 -5.54 -6.56
N TYR A 180 16.35 -5.84 -5.32
CA TYR A 180 17.23 -5.02 -4.47
C TYR A 180 18.72 -5.41 -4.58
N GLY A 181 19.02 -6.30 -5.48
CA GLY A 181 20.34 -6.82 -5.80
C GLY A 181 20.25 -7.67 -7.06
N PRO A 182 21.35 -8.30 -7.49
CA PRO A 182 21.34 -9.18 -8.65
C PRO A 182 20.44 -10.39 -8.39
N SER A 183 19.80 -10.91 -9.43
CA SER A 183 19.25 -12.26 -9.44
C SER A 183 20.30 -13.24 -10.00
N GLY A 184 19.99 -14.53 -10.04
CA GLY A 184 20.83 -15.50 -10.76
C GLY A 184 20.82 -15.32 -12.29
N ASP A 185 19.92 -14.47 -12.82
CA ASP A 185 19.68 -14.29 -14.25
C ASP A 185 20.00 -12.87 -14.73
N GLU A 186 19.98 -11.89 -13.84
CA GLU A 186 20.14 -10.46 -14.19
C GLU A 186 21.13 -9.76 -13.23
N PRO A 187 21.96 -8.82 -13.74
CA PRO A 187 22.79 -7.96 -12.91
C PRO A 187 21.91 -7.03 -12.04
N PRO A 188 22.51 -6.35 -11.04
CA PRO A 188 21.78 -5.38 -10.22
C PRO A 188 21.14 -4.31 -11.10
N ARG A 189 19.89 -3.91 -10.76
CA ARG A 189 19.28 -2.73 -11.37
C ARG A 189 20.01 -1.46 -10.96
N THR A 190 20.12 -0.53 -11.89
CA THR A 190 20.50 0.83 -11.53
C THR A 190 19.29 1.49 -10.85
N LEU A 191 19.43 1.80 -9.57
CA LEU A 191 18.44 2.56 -8.82
C LEU A 191 18.83 4.04 -8.93
N THR A 192 18.08 4.81 -9.70
CA THR A 192 18.21 6.28 -9.78
C THR A 192 17.08 6.93 -8.97
N ALA A 193 17.41 8.03 -8.28
CA ALA A 193 16.43 8.83 -7.54
C ALA A 193 15.52 9.59 -8.50
#